data_e61b47e57d743688872515fba4120e0d
#
_entry.id   e61b47e57d743688872515fba4120e0d
#
_cell.length_a   1.000
_cell.length_b   1.000
_cell.length_c   1.000
_cell.angle_alpha   90.00
_cell.angle_beta   90.00
_cell.angle_gamma   90.00
#
_symmetry.space_group_name_H-M   'P 1'
#
loop_
_entity.id
_entity.type
_entity.pdbx_description
1 polymer ?
#
loop_
_entity_poly.entity_id
_entity_poly.type
_entity_poly.pdbx_seq_one_letter_code
_entity_poly.pdbx_strand_id
1 'polypeptide(L)'
;MKKNWKDYFTKGFLGMNGSIYAKETIMLEKMSDFFENRLEGYDEHMRTNLIGAEEFYPFTAKQLPIVAGASILDLGCGTGLELEEYDRLCPSAKITGIDLSQGMLSALRKKFMNKDITLIVGSYFDVPFGKSIYDAAVSVESLHHFTKEEKIPLYAKLHTALKKNGYFVLTDYFAASDEEERMYRQNLNVLKVEQGIADHEFYHYDTPLTVKHETEALYEAGFSLVKVLRNWGATYTIKAM
;
A
#
# COMPACT_ATOMS: atom_id res chain seq x y z
N MET A 1 -16.15 -22.37 -5.73
CA MET A 1 -16.67 -21.68 -4.54
C MET A 1 -15.93 -20.35 -4.46
N LYS A 2 -16.63 -19.20 -4.55
CA LYS A 2 -15.98 -17.89 -4.36
C LYS A 2 -15.62 -17.76 -2.88
N LYS A 3 -14.34 -17.58 -2.58
CA LYS A 3 -13.87 -17.38 -1.21
C LYS A 3 -14.30 -15.98 -0.75
N ASN A 4 -14.89 -15.88 0.44
CA ASN A 4 -15.40 -14.60 0.97
C ASN A 4 -14.26 -13.86 1.68
N TRP A 5 -14.21 -12.52 1.55
CA TRP A 5 -13.26 -11.65 2.26
C TRP A 5 -13.18 -11.92 3.77
N LYS A 6 -14.32 -12.25 4.39
CA LYS A 6 -14.42 -12.58 5.82
C LYS A 6 -13.55 -13.78 6.25
N ASP A 7 -13.24 -14.70 5.33
CA ASP A 7 -12.47 -15.90 5.65
C ASP A 7 -10.95 -15.66 5.77
N TYR A 8 -10.45 -14.49 5.35
CA TYR A 8 -9.03 -14.15 5.31
C TYR A 8 -8.59 -13.23 6.45
N PHE A 9 -9.39 -12.22 6.82
CA PHE A 9 -9.04 -11.26 7.87
C PHE A 9 -9.30 -11.76 9.29
N THR A 10 -10.18 -12.73 9.48
CA THR A 10 -10.41 -13.37 10.79
C THR A 10 -9.33 -14.38 11.17
N LYS A 11 -8.45 -14.78 10.23
CA LYS A 11 -7.41 -15.80 10.47
C LYS A 11 -6.02 -15.20 10.79
N GLY A 12 -5.78 -13.93 10.52
CA GLY A 12 -4.55 -13.21 10.92
C GLY A 12 -4.54 -12.76 12.39
N PHE A 13 -5.69 -12.66 13.03
CA PHE A 13 -5.81 -12.36 14.47
C PHE A 13 -5.85 -13.67 15.26
N LEU A 14 -4.69 -14.23 15.58
CA LEU A 14 -4.56 -15.22 16.65
C LEU A 14 -4.80 -14.52 17.99
N GLY A 15 -6.06 -14.53 18.42
CA GLY A 15 -6.41 -14.16 19.78
C GLY A 15 -5.60 -15.00 20.77
N MET A 16 -5.03 -14.35 21.77
CA MET A 16 -4.35 -14.95 22.92
C MET A 16 -5.32 -15.77 23.82
N ASN A 17 -5.94 -16.80 23.28
CA ASN A 17 -6.64 -17.77 24.09
C ASN A 17 -6.36 -19.16 23.52
N GLY A 18 -5.50 -19.91 24.25
CA GLY A 18 -5.03 -21.24 23.92
C GLY A 18 -6.14 -22.29 23.80
N SER A 19 -6.82 -22.29 22.67
CA SER A 19 -7.73 -23.35 22.25
C SER A 19 -7.15 -24.03 21.02
N ILE A 20 -6.94 -25.34 21.11
CA ILE A 20 -6.47 -26.20 20.03
C ILE A 20 -7.61 -26.35 19.02
N TYR A 21 -7.72 -25.39 18.08
CA TYR A 21 -8.48 -25.59 16.86
C TYR A 21 -7.54 -26.10 15.77
N ALA A 22 -8.03 -27.02 14.94
CA ALA A 22 -7.28 -27.57 13.82
C ALA A 22 -6.57 -26.44 13.06
N LYS A 23 -5.23 -26.54 12.93
CA LYS A 23 -4.39 -25.62 12.18
C LYS A 23 -4.82 -25.71 10.71
N GLU A 24 -5.79 -24.89 10.28
CA GLU A 24 -6.01 -24.73 8.85
C GLU A 24 -4.73 -24.12 8.29
N THR A 25 -4.06 -24.85 7.42
CA THR A 25 -2.83 -24.40 6.77
C THR A 25 -3.17 -23.19 5.91
N ILE A 26 -2.63 -22.02 6.27
CA ILE A 26 -2.75 -20.82 5.45
C ILE A 26 -1.95 -21.07 4.18
N MET A 27 -2.63 -21.15 3.03
CA MET A 27 -1.97 -21.23 1.73
C MET A 27 -1.70 -19.81 1.25
N LEU A 28 -0.43 -19.50 1.01
CA LEU A 28 -0.03 -18.22 0.45
C LEU A 28 -0.49 -18.11 -1.01
N GLU A 29 -1.03 -16.98 -1.40
CA GLU A 29 -1.40 -16.66 -2.79
C GLU A 29 -0.40 -15.63 -3.34
N LYS A 30 -0.04 -15.74 -4.63
CA LYS A 30 0.76 -14.68 -5.27
C LYS A 30 0.04 -13.34 -5.14
N MET A 31 0.80 -12.28 -4.91
CA MET A 31 0.24 -10.94 -4.66
C MET A 31 -0.75 -10.50 -5.77
N SER A 32 -0.35 -10.66 -7.05
CA SER A 32 -1.22 -10.35 -8.19
C SER A 32 -2.52 -11.15 -8.20
N ASP A 33 -2.42 -12.46 -7.95
CA ASP A 33 -3.57 -13.36 -8.01
C ASP A 33 -4.54 -13.11 -6.85
N PHE A 34 -4.00 -12.76 -5.67
CA PHE A 34 -4.78 -12.40 -4.50
C PHE A 34 -5.74 -11.24 -4.81
N PHE A 35 -5.24 -10.15 -5.37
CA PHE A 35 -6.03 -8.98 -5.70
C PHE A 35 -6.95 -9.20 -6.91
N GLU A 36 -6.47 -9.90 -7.95
CA GLU A 36 -7.28 -10.24 -9.12
C GLU A 36 -8.53 -11.06 -8.75
N ASN A 37 -8.36 -12.06 -7.87
CA ASN A 37 -9.44 -12.95 -7.44
C ASN A 37 -10.48 -12.27 -6.52
N ARG A 38 -10.16 -11.08 -5.96
CA ARG A 38 -11.00 -10.36 -4.98
C ARG A 38 -11.52 -9.01 -5.46
N LEU A 39 -11.41 -8.74 -6.74
CA LEU A 39 -11.85 -7.46 -7.33
C LEU A 39 -13.34 -7.17 -7.07
N GLU A 40 -14.20 -8.20 -7.13
CA GLU A 40 -15.62 -8.08 -6.81
C GLU A 40 -15.79 -7.81 -5.31
N GLY A 41 -16.36 -6.67 -4.95
CA GLY A 41 -16.56 -6.25 -3.56
C GLY A 41 -15.33 -5.65 -2.87
N TYR A 42 -14.21 -5.46 -3.59
CA TYR A 42 -12.99 -4.87 -3.04
C TYR A 42 -13.23 -3.49 -2.41
N ASP A 43 -13.83 -2.58 -3.16
CA ASP A 43 -14.07 -1.21 -2.71
C ASP A 43 -14.98 -1.16 -1.47
N GLU A 44 -16.04 -1.96 -1.45
CA GLU A 44 -16.92 -2.07 -0.29
C GLU A 44 -16.16 -2.60 0.92
N HIS A 45 -15.38 -3.66 0.72
CA HIS A 45 -14.55 -4.25 1.79
C HIS A 45 -13.58 -3.23 2.38
N MET A 46 -12.80 -2.54 1.54
CA MET A 46 -11.81 -1.55 1.97
C MET A 46 -12.45 -0.36 2.70
N ARG A 47 -13.63 0.09 2.27
CA ARG A 47 -14.34 1.20 2.91
C ARG A 47 -15.03 0.84 4.22
N THR A 48 -15.51 -0.40 4.36
CA THR A 48 -16.35 -0.79 5.50
C THR A 48 -15.63 -1.61 6.56
N ASN A 49 -14.58 -2.35 6.19
CA ASN A 49 -13.92 -3.29 7.10
C ASN A 49 -12.59 -2.77 7.66
N LEU A 50 -11.99 -1.74 7.02
CA LEU A 50 -10.79 -1.11 7.59
C LEU A 50 -11.18 -0.01 8.57
N ILE A 51 -10.58 -0.07 9.77
CA ILE A 51 -10.83 0.92 10.81
C ILE A 51 -10.36 2.30 10.33
N GLY A 52 -11.27 3.26 10.29
CA GLY A 52 -10.97 4.63 9.90
C GLY A 52 -10.91 4.89 8.39
N ALA A 53 -11.28 3.93 7.52
CA ALA A 53 -11.23 4.09 6.07
C ALA A 53 -12.03 5.30 5.58
N GLU A 54 -13.21 5.54 6.15
CA GLU A 54 -14.04 6.71 5.82
C GLU A 54 -13.34 8.05 6.11
N GLU A 55 -12.34 8.05 7.00
CA GLU A 55 -11.59 9.23 7.36
C GLU A 55 -10.21 9.28 6.66
N PHE A 56 -9.47 8.16 6.61
CA PHE A 56 -8.09 8.21 6.13
C PHE A 56 -7.98 8.39 4.61
N TYR A 57 -8.89 7.85 3.78
CA TYR A 57 -8.89 8.12 2.34
C TYR A 57 -9.05 9.62 2.03
N PRO A 58 -10.09 10.32 2.53
CA PRO A 58 -10.22 11.76 2.30
C PRO A 58 -9.13 12.57 3.01
N PHE A 59 -8.60 12.11 4.15
CA PHE A 59 -7.48 12.78 4.81
C PHE A 59 -6.20 12.71 3.96
N THR A 60 -5.86 11.54 3.44
CA THR A 60 -4.71 11.32 2.55
C THR A 60 -4.82 12.17 1.30
N ALA A 61 -5.96 12.19 0.64
CA ALA A 61 -6.23 13.01 -0.53
C ALA A 61 -5.98 14.51 -0.25
N LYS A 62 -6.37 15.02 0.92
CA LYS A 62 -6.12 16.41 1.34
C LYS A 62 -4.64 16.74 1.57
N GLN A 63 -3.77 15.73 1.72
CA GLN A 63 -2.32 15.95 1.86
C GLN A 63 -1.63 16.14 0.50
N LEU A 64 -2.30 15.79 -0.61
CA LEU A 64 -1.77 15.95 -1.96
C LEU A 64 -1.90 17.41 -2.45
N PRO A 65 -1.10 17.86 -3.43
CA PRO A 65 -1.11 19.25 -3.88
C PRO A 65 -2.40 19.58 -4.64
N ILE A 66 -3.15 20.59 -4.19
CA ILE A 66 -4.39 21.06 -4.80
C ILE A 66 -4.04 22.21 -5.76
N VAL A 67 -3.28 21.89 -6.81
CA VAL A 67 -2.85 22.83 -7.84
C VAL A 67 -3.19 22.23 -9.21
N ALA A 68 -3.78 23.03 -10.09
CA ALA A 68 -4.15 22.60 -11.43
C ALA A 68 -2.96 22.01 -12.19
N GLY A 69 -3.13 20.81 -12.74
CA GLY A 69 -2.08 20.09 -13.46
C GLY A 69 -0.99 19.47 -12.57
N ALA A 70 -1.20 19.38 -11.26
CA ALA A 70 -0.28 18.66 -10.37
C ALA A 70 -0.03 17.24 -10.87
N SER A 71 1.23 16.82 -10.88
CA SER A 71 1.66 15.49 -11.31
C SER A 71 1.84 14.58 -10.09
N ILE A 72 1.06 13.50 -10.01
CA ILE A 72 1.03 12.57 -8.87
C ILE A 72 1.47 11.18 -9.33
N LEU A 73 2.33 10.53 -8.55
CA LEU A 73 2.65 9.11 -8.68
C LEU A 73 1.94 8.34 -7.57
N ASP A 74 1.20 7.29 -7.94
CA ASP A 74 0.47 6.45 -7.01
C ASP A 74 1.01 5.01 -7.07
N LEU A 75 1.53 4.53 -5.92
CA LEU A 75 2.16 3.22 -5.78
C LEU A 75 1.18 2.23 -5.15
N GLY A 76 0.77 1.23 -5.92
CA GLY A 76 -0.28 0.29 -5.53
C GLY A 76 -1.65 0.94 -5.59
N CYS A 77 -1.93 1.63 -6.71
CA CYS A 77 -3.14 2.45 -6.83
C CYS A 77 -4.46 1.66 -6.84
N GLY A 78 -4.40 0.33 -6.96
CA GLY A 78 -5.57 -0.55 -6.90
C GLY A 78 -6.73 -0.07 -7.79
N THR A 79 -7.90 0.06 -7.19
CA THR A 79 -9.11 0.61 -7.84
C THR A 79 -9.22 2.14 -7.72
N GLY A 80 -8.26 2.81 -7.04
CA GLY A 80 -8.18 4.26 -6.91
C GLY A 80 -9.11 4.87 -5.85
N LEU A 81 -9.22 4.28 -4.67
CA LEU A 81 -10.10 4.78 -3.60
C LEU A 81 -9.67 6.15 -3.09
N GLU A 82 -8.38 6.38 -2.85
CA GLU A 82 -7.81 7.69 -2.51
C GLU A 82 -7.89 8.67 -3.67
N LEU A 83 -7.79 8.18 -4.91
CA LEU A 83 -7.91 9.00 -6.12
C LEU A 83 -9.33 9.51 -6.33
N GLU A 84 -10.37 8.77 -5.94
CA GLU A 84 -11.75 9.26 -5.95
C GLU A 84 -11.92 10.48 -5.05
N GLU A 85 -11.30 10.46 -3.86
CA GLU A 85 -11.30 11.60 -2.95
C GLU A 85 -10.47 12.76 -3.47
N TYR A 86 -9.31 12.45 -4.07
CA TYR A 86 -8.41 13.47 -4.61
C TYR A 86 -8.99 14.15 -5.87
N ASP A 87 -9.66 13.43 -6.75
CA ASP A 87 -10.30 13.98 -7.95
C ASP A 87 -11.34 15.06 -7.62
N ARG A 88 -12.04 14.93 -6.49
CA ARG A 88 -12.98 15.96 -6.02
C ARG A 88 -12.27 17.27 -5.64
N LEU A 89 -11.01 17.18 -5.19
CA LEU A 89 -10.21 18.32 -4.75
C LEU A 89 -9.40 18.94 -5.89
N CYS A 90 -8.89 18.10 -6.80
CA CYS A 90 -8.02 18.52 -7.91
C CYS A 90 -8.35 17.74 -9.20
N PRO A 91 -9.48 18.04 -9.86
CA PRO A 91 -9.96 17.25 -11.02
C PRO A 91 -9.07 17.36 -12.27
N SER A 92 -8.12 18.28 -12.29
CA SER A 92 -7.15 18.50 -13.37
C SER A 92 -5.76 17.91 -13.08
N ALA A 93 -5.60 17.15 -12.02
CA ALA A 93 -4.34 16.48 -11.73
C ALA A 93 -4.00 15.45 -12.82
N LYS A 94 -2.69 15.27 -13.04
CA LYS A 94 -2.13 14.24 -13.90
C LYS A 94 -1.65 13.10 -13.01
N ILE A 95 -2.20 11.93 -13.18
CA ILE A 95 -1.93 10.78 -12.32
C ILE A 95 -1.18 9.71 -13.08
N THR A 96 -0.13 9.18 -12.50
CA THR A 96 0.52 7.94 -12.90
C THR A 96 0.29 6.91 -11.82
N GLY A 97 -0.52 5.90 -12.08
CA GLY A 97 -0.81 4.80 -11.16
C GLY A 97 -0.07 3.53 -11.57
N ILE A 98 0.52 2.85 -10.60
CA ILE A 98 1.22 1.57 -10.78
C ILE A 98 0.55 0.53 -9.90
N ASP A 99 0.19 -0.61 -10.47
CA ASP A 99 -0.34 -1.76 -9.74
C ASP A 99 0.03 -3.08 -10.42
N LEU A 100 0.11 -4.16 -9.64
CA LEU A 100 0.37 -5.50 -10.17
C LEU A 100 -0.84 -6.14 -10.85
N SER A 101 -2.06 -5.79 -10.41
CA SER A 101 -3.30 -6.37 -10.91
C SER A 101 -3.85 -5.60 -12.10
N GLN A 102 -3.93 -6.27 -13.25
CA GLN A 102 -4.59 -5.74 -14.43
C GLN A 102 -6.08 -5.48 -14.18
N GLY A 103 -6.73 -6.32 -13.38
CA GLY A 103 -8.14 -6.17 -13.01
C GLY A 103 -8.40 -4.91 -12.20
N MET A 104 -7.54 -4.64 -11.19
CA MET A 104 -7.60 -3.41 -10.39
C MET A 104 -7.48 -2.17 -11.29
N LEU A 105 -6.46 -2.12 -12.15
CA LEU A 105 -6.27 -1.01 -13.07
C LEU A 105 -7.41 -0.86 -14.09
N SER A 106 -8.03 -1.97 -14.50
CA SER A 106 -9.21 -1.93 -15.39
C SER A 106 -10.43 -1.34 -14.67
N ALA A 107 -10.61 -1.63 -13.38
CA ALA A 107 -11.66 -1.04 -12.56
C ALA A 107 -11.41 0.46 -12.34
N LEU A 108 -10.16 0.84 -12.01
CA LEU A 108 -9.76 2.24 -11.90
C LEU A 108 -10.01 3.01 -13.19
N ARG A 109 -9.60 2.46 -14.35
CA ARG A 109 -9.82 3.10 -15.65
C ARG A 109 -11.29 3.38 -15.93
N LYS A 110 -12.20 2.46 -15.55
CA LYS A 110 -13.66 2.67 -15.71
C LYS A 110 -14.18 3.83 -14.86
N LYS A 111 -13.66 4.00 -13.64
CA LYS A 111 -14.04 5.12 -12.75
C LYS A 111 -13.58 6.48 -13.32
N PHE A 112 -12.41 6.50 -13.98
CA PHE A 112 -11.72 7.72 -14.40
C PHE A 112 -11.58 7.83 -15.94
N MET A 113 -12.60 7.40 -16.71
CA MET A 113 -12.53 7.32 -18.19
C MET A 113 -12.12 8.63 -18.87
N ASN A 114 -12.49 9.78 -18.31
CA ASN A 114 -12.26 11.11 -18.89
C ASN A 114 -11.17 11.92 -18.18
N LYS A 115 -10.28 11.23 -17.45
CA LYS A 115 -9.23 11.88 -16.65
C LYS A 115 -7.85 11.63 -17.25
N ASP A 116 -6.93 12.53 -16.99
CA ASP A 116 -5.51 12.41 -17.38
C ASP A 116 -4.79 11.43 -16.42
N ILE A 117 -5.04 10.14 -16.65
CA ILE A 117 -4.48 9.04 -15.85
C ILE A 117 -3.71 8.08 -16.74
N THR A 118 -2.42 7.92 -16.45
CA THR A 118 -1.54 6.88 -16.99
C THR A 118 -1.51 5.71 -16.03
N LEU A 119 -1.84 4.51 -16.49
CA LEU A 119 -1.84 3.29 -15.68
C LEU A 119 -0.79 2.33 -16.20
N ILE A 120 0.05 1.81 -15.30
CA ILE A 120 1.16 0.91 -15.59
C ILE A 120 0.95 -0.38 -14.81
N VAL A 121 0.78 -1.50 -15.52
CA VAL A 121 0.75 -2.84 -14.90
C VAL A 121 2.16 -3.26 -14.63
N GLY A 122 2.51 -3.50 -13.38
CA GLY A 122 3.84 -3.96 -12.98
C GLY A 122 4.15 -3.70 -11.52
N SER A 123 5.27 -4.25 -11.08
CA SER A 123 5.80 -3.99 -9.75
C SER A 123 6.40 -2.59 -9.69
N TYR A 124 6.02 -1.79 -8.70
CA TYR A 124 6.64 -0.49 -8.46
C TYR A 124 8.12 -0.62 -8.03
N PHE A 125 8.62 -1.82 -7.73
CA PHE A 125 10.06 -2.07 -7.58
C PHE A 125 10.78 -2.03 -8.93
N ASP A 126 10.16 -2.51 -10.00
CA ASP A 126 10.77 -2.68 -11.34
C ASP A 126 10.47 -1.51 -12.27
N VAL A 127 9.25 -0.94 -12.20
CA VAL A 127 8.83 0.18 -13.06
C VAL A 127 9.71 1.41 -12.80
N PRO A 128 10.31 2.03 -13.85
CA PRO A 128 11.06 3.27 -13.68
C PRO A 128 10.12 4.45 -13.44
N PHE A 129 10.42 5.28 -12.44
CA PHE A 129 9.61 6.47 -12.11
C PHE A 129 10.07 7.75 -12.83
N GLY A 130 11.26 7.72 -13.46
CA GLY A 130 11.89 8.92 -14.03
C GLY A 130 12.57 9.78 -12.96
N LYS A 131 12.85 11.05 -13.30
CA LYS A 131 13.58 11.97 -12.41
C LYS A 131 12.91 13.34 -12.39
N SER A 132 12.62 13.86 -11.20
CA SER A 132 12.06 15.20 -11.00
C SER A 132 10.77 15.46 -11.80
N ILE A 133 9.85 14.48 -11.81
CA ILE A 133 8.62 14.51 -12.61
C ILE A 133 7.41 14.87 -11.74
N TYR A 134 7.34 14.35 -10.51
CA TYR A 134 6.13 14.40 -9.71
C TYR A 134 6.17 15.50 -8.65
N ASP A 135 5.03 16.18 -8.46
CA ASP A 135 4.82 17.13 -7.39
C ASP A 135 4.59 16.45 -6.05
N ALA A 136 3.96 15.28 -6.09
CA ALA A 136 3.86 14.38 -4.94
C ALA A 136 3.75 12.92 -5.40
N ALA A 137 4.03 12.03 -4.46
CA ALA A 137 3.69 10.63 -4.58
C ALA A 137 2.77 10.21 -3.42
N VAL A 138 1.99 9.16 -3.63
CA VAL A 138 1.10 8.59 -2.63
C VAL A 138 1.18 7.06 -2.67
N SER A 139 0.94 6.43 -1.55
CA SER A 139 0.62 5.00 -1.44
C SER A 139 -0.35 4.81 -0.28
N VAL A 140 -1.38 4.00 -0.49
CA VAL A 140 -2.40 3.72 0.53
C VAL A 140 -2.59 2.21 0.65
N GLU A 141 -2.37 1.67 1.87
CA GLU A 141 -2.58 0.25 2.19
C GLU A 141 -1.91 -0.71 1.18
N SER A 142 -0.63 -0.45 0.84
CA SER A 142 0.09 -1.21 -0.19
C SER A 142 1.51 -1.62 0.22
N LEU A 143 2.21 -0.84 1.04
CA LEU A 143 3.62 -1.06 1.31
C LEU A 143 3.88 -1.90 2.57
N HIS A 144 2.87 -2.23 3.35
CA HIS A 144 2.98 -3.04 4.57
C HIS A 144 3.34 -4.52 4.30
N HIS A 145 3.44 -4.94 3.05
CA HIS A 145 3.86 -6.29 2.66
C HIS A 145 5.38 -6.45 2.54
N PHE A 146 6.17 -5.37 2.64
CA PHE A 146 7.60 -5.36 2.31
C PHE A 146 8.49 -5.00 3.49
N THR A 147 9.70 -5.55 3.45
CA THR A 147 10.71 -5.33 4.49
C THR A 147 11.33 -3.93 4.40
N LYS A 148 11.99 -3.49 5.48
CA LYS A 148 12.75 -2.22 5.50
C LYS A 148 13.81 -2.19 4.39
N GLU A 149 14.53 -3.31 4.21
CA GLU A 149 15.58 -3.47 3.23
C GLU A 149 15.07 -3.36 1.78
N GLU A 150 13.87 -3.87 1.49
CA GLU A 150 13.21 -3.74 0.19
C GLU A 150 12.71 -2.32 -0.04
N LYS A 151 12.17 -1.67 0.99
CA LYS A 151 11.61 -0.30 0.89
C LYS A 151 12.67 0.78 0.68
N ILE A 152 13.86 0.68 1.28
CA ILE A 152 14.91 1.70 1.15
C ILE A 152 15.24 2.01 -0.33
N PRO A 153 15.59 1.03 -1.20
CA PRO A 153 15.86 1.33 -2.61
C PRO A 153 14.62 1.85 -3.37
N LEU A 154 13.41 1.36 -3.02
CA LEU A 154 12.16 1.88 -3.58
C LEU A 154 11.97 3.36 -3.22
N TYR A 155 12.16 3.73 -1.97
CA TYR A 155 12.04 5.10 -1.49
C TYR A 155 13.11 6.03 -2.06
N ALA A 156 14.35 5.55 -2.26
CA ALA A 156 15.39 6.31 -2.92
C ALA A 156 15.05 6.58 -4.40
N LYS A 157 14.50 5.59 -5.11
CA LYS A 157 13.97 5.75 -6.45
C LYS A 157 12.83 6.75 -6.49
N LEU A 158 11.91 6.67 -5.53
CA LEU A 158 10.80 7.60 -5.37
C LEU A 158 11.28 9.02 -5.10
N HIS A 159 12.19 9.22 -4.16
CA HIS A 159 12.80 10.51 -3.84
C HIS A 159 13.43 11.16 -5.08
N THR A 160 14.12 10.36 -5.93
CA THR A 160 14.70 10.84 -7.19
C THR A 160 13.63 11.30 -8.19
N ALA A 161 12.46 10.66 -8.20
CA ALA A 161 11.36 10.97 -9.11
C ALA A 161 10.58 12.23 -8.70
N LEU A 162 10.65 12.62 -7.45
CA LEU A 162 10.01 13.83 -6.93
C LEU A 162 10.75 15.09 -7.40
N LYS A 163 10.00 16.17 -7.69
CA LYS A 163 10.53 17.50 -7.94
C LYS A 163 11.19 18.06 -6.67
N LYS A 164 11.93 19.15 -6.78
CA LYS A 164 12.70 19.78 -5.68
C LYS A 164 11.90 20.03 -4.38
N ASN A 165 10.61 20.33 -4.50
CA ASN A 165 9.71 20.53 -3.36
C ASN A 165 8.63 19.46 -3.31
N GLY A 166 8.82 18.37 -4.05
CA GLY A 166 7.92 17.24 -4.06
C GLY A 166 8.01 16.46 -2.77
N TYR A 167 6.99 15.67 -2.48
CA TYR A 167 6.91 14.90 -1.24
C TYR A 167 6.13 13.61 -1.42
N PHE A 168 6.31 12.70 -0.48
CA PHE A 168 5.60 11.44 -0.43
C PHE A 168 4.60 11.43 0.72
N VAL A 169 3.40 10.92 0.47
CA VAL A 169 2.36 10.66 1.45
C VAL A 169 2.11 9.16 1.51
N LEU A 170 2.38 8.56 2.64
CA LEU A 170 2.12 7.14 2.92
C LEU A 170 1.00 7.04 3.94
N THR A 171 -0.09 6.36 3.58
CA THR A 171 -1.13 5.95 4.53
C THR A 171 -1.16 4.43 4.53
N ASP A 172 -0.73 3.83 5.64
CA ASP A 172 -0.54 2.38 5.67
C ASP A 172 -0.72 1.80 7.08
N TYR A 173 -0.81 0.49 7.14
CA TYR A 173 -0.90 -0.31 8.36
C TYR A 173 0.49 -0.53 8.97
N PHE A 174 0.61 -0.36 10.30
CA PHE A 174 1.87 -0.47 11.02
C PHE A 174 1.79 -1.42 12.21
N ALA A 175 2.89 -2.12 12.47
CA ALA A 175 3.04 -2.93 13.67
C ALA A 175 3.11 -2.06 14.93
N ALA A 176 2.50 -2.53 16.00
CA ALA A 176 2.48 -1.81 17.27
C ALA A 176 3.83 -1.89 18.03
N SER A 177 4.69 -2.87 17.72
CA SER A 177 5.98 -3.07 18.35
C SER A 177 6.97 -3.81 17.45
N ASP A 178 8.27 -3.69 17.76
CA ASP A 178 9.34 -4.44 17.08
C ASP A 178 9.16 -5.96 17.24
N GLU A 179 8.50 -6.42 18.30
CA GLU A 179 8.19 -7.82 18.52
C GLU A 179 7.11 -8.30 17.57
N GLU A 180 6.04 -7.52 17.40
CA GLU A 180 4.96 -7.81 16.47
C GLU A 180 5.47 -7.80 15.02
N GLU A 181 6.25 -6.82 14.62
CA GLU A 181 6.91 -6.76 13.31
C GLU A 181 7.74 -8.03 13.04
N ARG A 182 8.57 -8.45 14.01
CA ARG A 182 9.37 -9.68 13.90
C ARG A 182 8.50 -10.93 13.79
N MET A 183 7.42 -11.00 14.56
CA MET A 183 6.49 -12.13 14.54
C MET A 183 5.84 -12.31 13.16
N TYR A 184 5.32 -11.24 12.56
CA TYR A 184 4.73 -11.31 11.21
C TYR A 184 5.74 -11.83 10.19
N ARG A 185 6.96 -11.30 10.23
CA ARG A 185 8.04 -11.69 9.32
C ARG A 185 8.47 -13.15 9.49
N GLN A 186 8.62 -13.60 10.73
CA GLN A 186 8.94 -14.99 11.03
C GLN A 186 7.84 -15.95 10.54
N ASN A 187 6.57 -15.58 10.73
CA ASN A 187 5.45 -16.39 10.27
C ASN A 187 5.44 -16.52 8.74
N LEU A 188 5.66 -15.41 8.01
CA LEU A 188 5.77 -15.47 6.54
C LEU A 188 6.92 -16.39 6.11
N ASN A 189 8.10 -16.28 6.74
CA ASN A 189 9.25 -17.11 6.40
C ASN A 189 8.97 -18.60 6.64
N VAL A 190 8.31 -18.94 7.75
CA VAL A 190 7.89 -20.34 8.03
C VAL A 190 6.93 -20.84 6.94
N LEU A 191 5.91 -20.05 6.59
CA LEU A 191 4.95 -20.41 5.56
C LEU A 191 5.60 -20.57 4.18
N LYS A 192 6.55 -19.69 3.80
CA LYS A 192 7.30 -19.83 2.55
C LYS A 192 8.12 -21.12 2.51
N VAL A 193 8.84 -21.44 3.60
CA VAL A 193 9.63 -22.69 3.69
C VAL A 193 8.72 -23.92 3.60
N GLU A 194 7.63 -23.95 4.35
CA GLU A 194 6.66 -25.07 4.35
C GLU A 194 6.03 -25.31 2.96
N GLN A 195 5.87 -24.24 2.16
CA GLN A 195 5.23 -24.30 0.84
C GLN A 195 6.24 -24.32 -0.32
N GLY A 196 7.55 -24.34 -0.04
CA GLY A 196 8.59 -24.39 -1.07
C GLY A 196 8.67 -23.12 -1.93
N ILE A 197 8.31 -21.96 -1.37
CA ILE A 197 8.29 -20.67 -2.05
C ILE A 197 9.68 -20.01 -1.91
N ALA A 198 10.22 -19.52 -3.02
CA ALA A 198 11.50 -18.81 -3.00
C ALA A 198 11.38 -17.41 -2.37
N ASP A 199 12.44 -16.96 -1.68
CA ASP A 199 12.45 -15.71 -0.92
C ASP A 199 12.11 -14.48 -1.77
N HIS A 200 12.54 -14.47 -3.04
CA HIS A 200 12.34 -13.35 -3.97
C HIS A 200 10.94 -13.28 -4.60
N GLU A 201 10.06 -14.25 -4.33
CA GLU A 201 8.69 -14.24 -4.83
C GLU A 201 7.77 -13.48 -3.89
N PHE A 202 6.91 -12.62 -4.46
CA PHE A 202 5.94 -11.81 -3.72
C PHE A 202 4.61 -12.54 -3.55
N TYR A 203 4.28 -12.82 -2.30
CA TYR A 203 3.01 -13.43 -1.88
C TYR A 203 2.28 -12.48 -0.95
N HIS A 204 0.95 -12.50 -0.99
CA HIS A 204 0.14 -11.69 -0.10
C HIS A 204 0.25 -12.22 1.34
N TYR A 205 0.86 -11.43 2.18
CA TYR A 205 0.96 -11.60 3.62
C TYR A 205 1.42 -10.27 4.24
N ASP A 206 0.73 -9.83 5.32
CA ASP A 206 1.06 -8.57 5.96
C ASP A 206 2.31 -8.72 6.81
N THR A 207 3.31 -7.89 6.55
CA THR A 207 4.56 -7.79 7.31
C THR A 207 4.88 -6.34 7.63
N PRO A 208 3.94 -5.63 8.30
CA PRO A 208 4.07 -4.20 8.54
C PRO A 208 5.33 -3.89 9.35
N LEU A 209 6.00 -2.80 9.00
CA LEU A 209 7.03 -2.21 9.85
C LEU A 209 6.38 -1.47 11.02
N THR A 210 7.14 -1.21 12.07
CA THR A 210 6.78 -0.16 13.03
C THR A 210 6.90 1.21 12.36
N VAL A 211 6.15 2.20 12.84
CA VAL A 211 6.29 3.61 12.40
C VAL A 211 7.73 4.10 12.53
N LYS A 212 8.47 3.62 13.54
CA LYS A 212 9.89 3.94 13.75
C LYS A 212 10.74 3.40 12.58
N HIS A 213 10.62 2.12 12.25
CA HIS A 213 11.43 1.51 11.19
C HIS A 213 11.05 2.05 9.81
N GLU A 214 9.78 2.37 9.58
CA GLU A 214 9.35 3.05 8.36
C GLU A 214 9.97 4.43 8.22
N THR A 215 9.97 5.22 9.30
CA THR A 215 10.59 6.54 9.35
C THR A 215 12.10 6.46 9.10
N GLU A 216 12.78 5.48 9.68
CA GLU A 216 14.20 5.22 9.43
C GLU A 216 14.46 4.87 7.97
N ALA A 217 13.64 4.01 7.34
CA ALA A 217 13.76 3.65 5.93
C ALA A 217 13.64 4.87 5.02
N LEU A 218 12.70 5.78 5.30
CA LEU A 218 12.52 7.02 4.56
C LEU A 218 13.73 7.96 4.72
N TYR A 219 14.29 8.11 5.92
CA TYR A 219 15.53 8.90 6.12
C TYR A 219 16.72 8.28 5.40
N GLU A 220 16.91 6.97 5.49
CA GLU A 220 17.99 6.26 4.79
C GLU A 220 17.88 6.39 3.26
N ALA A 221 16.66 6.53 2.73
CA ALA A 221 16.39 6.75 1.32
C ALA A 221 16.62 8.19 0.83
N GLY A 222 16.95 9.13 1.74
CA GLY A 222 17.31 10.51 1.40
C GLY A 222 16.25 11.57 1.70
N PHE A 223 15.09 11.22 2.26
CA PHE A 223 14.13 12.22 2.73
C PHE A 223 14.70 12.95 3.95
N SER A 224 14.59 14.28 3.96
CA SER A 224 15.18 15.13 5.01
C SER A 224 14.25 15.41 6.20
N LEU A 225 12.96 15.21 6.00
CA LEU A 225 11.93 15.44 7.00
C LEU A 225 10.81 14.42 6.86
N VAL A 226 10.54 13.69 7.94
CA VAL A 226 9.45 12.72 8.01
C VAL A 226 8.54 13.08 9.16
N LYS A 227 7.23 13.19 8.90
CA LYS A 227 6.21 13.56 9.88
C LYS A 227 5.07 12.55 9.87
N VAL A 228 4.73 12.04 11.04
CA VAL A 228 3.45 11.39 11.27
C VAL A 228 2.39 12.48 11.38
N LEU A 229 1.37 12.42 10.53
CA LEU A 229 0.31 13.43 10.47
C LEU A 229 -0.90 13.05 11.31
N ARG A 230 -1.34 11.80 11.21
CA ARG A 230 -2.51 11.27 11.93
C ARG A 230 -2.50 9.75 11.92
N ASN A 231 -3.29 9.14 12.81
CA ASN A 231 -3.54 7.69 12.81
C ASN A 231 -4.99 7.35 13.13
N TRP A 232 -5.38 6.14 12.72
CA TRP A 232 -6.66 5.48 12.98
C TRP A 232 -6.37 4.03 13.39
N GLY A 233 -6.30 3.79 14.70
CA GLY A 233 -5.82 2.50 15.19
C GLY A 233 -4.38 2.25 14.73
N ALA A 234 -4.16 1.18 13.96
CA ALA A 234 -2.85 0.79 13.43
C ALA A 234 -2.52 1.42 12.05
N THR A 235 -3.47 2.09 11.39
CA THR A 235 -3.22 2.81 10.13
C THR A 235 -2.75 4.23 10.42
N TYR A 236 -1.61 4.63 9.85
CA TYR A 236 -1.01 5.95 10.02
C TYR A 236 -0.81 6.65 8.67
N THR A 237 -0.99 7.96 8.64
CA THR A 237 -0.53 8.80 7.53
C THR A 237 0.80 9.46 7.89
N ILE A 238 1.81 9.22 7.05
CA ILE A 238 3.16 9.77 7.15
C ILE A 238 3.42 10.64 5.92
N LYS A 239 4.09 11.78 6.13
CA LYS A 239 4.56 12.65 5.04
C LYS A 239 6.07 12.76 5.09
N ALA A 240 6.75 12.50 3.96
CA ALA A 240 8.20 12.58 3.80
C ALA A 240 8.58 13.60 2.72
N MET A 241 9.58 14.46 3.04
CA MET A 241 10.06 15.57 2.20
C MET A 241 11.58 15.57 2.08
#